data_d0de0e049973277cf0ab1b8e62d8d05d
#
_entry.id   d0de0e049973277cf0ab1b8e62d8d05d
#
_cell.length_a   1.000
_cell.length_b   1.000
_cell.length_c   1.000
_cell.angle_alpha   90.00
_cell.angle_beta   90.00
_cell.angle_gamma   90.00
#
_symmetry.space_group_name_H-M   'P 1'
#
loop_
_entity.id
_entity.type
_entity.pdbx_description
1 polymer ?
#
loop_
_entity_poly.entity_id
_entity_poly.type
_entity_poly.pdbx_seq_one_letter_code
_entity_poly.pdbx_strand_id
1 'polypeptide(L)'
;LKAELAEKYLEKNNIEAAKKELKEISEISSASMTETRSIINKLKHRSINEELKVISDIMSMADISLDIKNNMTALPSQLVEWTITMVLKELTNNVIKHSNANKCNIEINESSNNYTIIVSDNGRGFENVDGTELTSIRERIKLVNGVIDITSKKSPTTIKVTINK
;
A
#
# COMPACT_ATOMS: atom_id res chain seq x y z
N LEU A 1 0.09 -33.50 9.24
CA LEU A 1 -0.35 -33.86 10.59
C LEU A 1 -1.74 -33.30 10.95
N LYS A 2 -1.96 -31.93 10.93
CA LYS A 2 -3.28 -31.36 11.24
C LYS A 2 -4.35 -31.65 10.17
N ALA A 3 -3.99 -31.66 8.90
CA ALA A 3 -4.88 -32.04 7.81
C ALA A 3 -5.31 -33.51 7.90
N GLU A 4 -4.36 -34.39 8.15
CA GLU A 4 -4.64 -35.82 8.38
C GLU A 4 -5.53 -36.06 9.62
N LEU A 5 -5.34 -35.20 10.65
CA LEU A 5 -6.18 -35.28 11.85
C LEU A 5 -7.62 -34.81 11.55
N ALA A 6 -7.77 -33.75 10.75
CA ALA A 6 -9.07 -33.28 10.30
C ALA A 6 -9.80 -34.37 9.46
N GLU A 7 -9.09 -35.04 8.55
CA GLU A 7 -9.63 -36.19 7.78
C GLU A 7 -10.12 -37.32 8.70
N LYS A 8 -9.30 -37.73 9.69
CA LYS A 8 -9.71 -38.75 10.65
C LYS A 8 -10.94 -38.38 11.49
N TYR A 9 -11.08 -37.08 11.82
CA TYR A 9 -12.28 -36.57 12.50
C TYR A 9 -13.51 -36.66 11.60
N LEU A 10 -13.37 -36.36 10.29
CA LEU A 10 -14.46 -36.49 9.32
C LEU A 10 -14.88 -37.96 9.15
N GLU A 11 -13.93 -38.90 9.05
CA GLU A 11 -14.21 -40.34 8.99
C GLU A 11 -15.01 -40.83 10.20
N LYS A 12 -14.78 -40.22 11.38
CA LYS A 12 -15.51 -40.54 12.62
C LYS A 12 -16.78 -39.70 12.82
N ASN A 13 -17.24 -38.97 11.79
CA ASN A 13 -18.40 -38.07 11.86
C ASN A 13 -18.29 -36.97 12.93
N ASN A 14 -17.06 -36.64 13.37
CA ASN A 14 -16.82 -35.53 14.34
C ASN A 14 -16.54 -34.22 13.62
N ILE A 15 -17.60 -33.62 13.08
CA ILE A 15 -17.54 -32.43 12.25
C ILE A 15 -16.97 -31.23 13.00
N GLU A 16 -17.31 -31.05 14.27
CA GLU A 16 -16.83 -29.88 15.06
C GLU A 16 -15.31 -29.95 15.32
N ALA A 17 -14.78 -31.14 15.61
CA ALA A 17 -13.34 -31.32 15.76
C ALA A 17 -12.61 -31.09 14.44
N ALA A 18 -13.16 -31.60 13.32
CA ALA A 18 -12.59 -31.37 12.00
C ALA A 18 -12.55 -29.87 11.62
N LYS A 19 -13.64 -29.12 11.86
CA LYS A 19 -13.71 -27.67 11.63
C LYS A 19 -12.67 -26.92 12.45
N LYS A 20 -12.43 -27.31 13.70
CA LYS A 20 -11.43 -26.71 14.55
C LYS A 20 -10.02 -26.86 13.95
N GLU A 21 -9.63 -28.07 13.55
CA GLU A 21 -8.33 -28.33 12.92
C GLU A 21 -8.17 -27.55 11.60
N LEU A 22 -9.20 -27.48 10.76
CA LEU A 22 -9.19 -26.71 9.52
C LEU A 22 -9.04 -25.19 9.77
N LYS A 23 -9.68 -24.67 10.81
CA LYS A 23 -9.53 -23.28 11.21
C LYS A 23 -8.10 -22.99 11.66
N GLU A 24 -7.52 -23.84 12.49
CA GLU A 24 -6.14 -23.69 12.94
C GLU A 24 -5.14 -23.79 11.77
N ILE A 25 -5.38 -24.66 10.78
CA ILE A 25 -4.56 -24.71 9.53
C ILE A 25 -4.64 -23.38 8.79
N SER A 26 -5.83 -22.82 8.64
CA SER A 26 -6.02 -21.53 7.97
C SER A 26 -5.30 -20.39 8.70
N GLU A 27 -5.38 -20.36 10.03
CA GLU A 27 -4.70 -19.35 10.85
C GLU A 27 -3.17 -19.48 10.74
N ILE A 28 -2.61 -20.68 10.84
CA ILE A 28 -1.18 -20.96 10.69
C ILE A 28 -0.71 -20.58 9.28
N SER A 29 -1.45 -20.93 8.24
CA SER A 29 -1.11 -20.60 6.86
C SER A 29 -1.09 -19.09 6.63
N SER A 30 -2.09 -18.39 7.12
CA SER A 30 -2.17 -16.92 7.02
C SER A 30 -1.04 -16.23 7.77
N ALA A 31 -0.70 -16.71 8.98
CA ALA A 31 0.43 -16.19 9.75
C ALA A 31 1.76 -16.42 9.03
N SER A 32 2.00 -17.62 8.50
CA SER A 32 3.22 -17.96 7.75
C SER A 32 3.36 -17.15 6.46
N MET A 33 2.27 -16.92 5.73
CA MET A 33 2.28 -16.06 4.55
C MET A 33 2.63 -14.61 4.92
N THR A 34 2.09 -14.11 6.03
CA THR A 34 2.37 -12.76 6.51
C THR A 34 3.83 -12.62 6.93
N GLU A 35 4.37 -13.60 7.64
CA GLU A 35 5.78 -13.62 8.05
C GLU A 35 6.71 -13.71 6.84
N THR A 36 6.43 -14.60 5.88
CA THR A 36 7.21 -14.72 4.64
C THR A 36 7.21 -13.42 3.85
N ARG A 37 6.05 -12.76 3.69
CA ARG A 37 5.96 -11.45 3.06
C ARG A 37 6.78 -10.40 3.82
N SER A 38 6.75 -10.40 5.13
CA SER A 38 7.56 -9.50 5.96
C SER A 38 9.06 -9.70 5.74
N ILE A 39 9.53 -10.94 5.68
CA ILE A 39 10.94 -11.28 5.40
C ILE A 39 11.34 -10.82 4.00
N ILE A 40 10.55 -11.12 2.97
CA ILE A 40 10.82 -10.72 1.58
C ILE A 40 10.85 -9.18 1.47
N ASN A 41 9.95 -8.51 2.16
CA ASN A 41 9.89 -7.06 2.17
C ASN A 41 11.10 -6.44 2.88
N LYS A 42 11.54 -7.01 4.00
CA LYS A 42 12.78 -6.58 4.67
C LYS A 42 14.03 -6.71 3.79
N LEU A 43 14.09 -7.75 2.95
CA LEU A 43 15.20 -7.98 2.03
C LEU A 43 15.20 -7.06 0.79
N LYS A 44 14.04 -6.52 0.42
CA LYS A 44 13.85 -5.64 -0.75
C LYS A 44 13.47 -4.20 -0.38
N HIS A 45 13.53 -3.87 0.90
CA HIS A 45 13.09 -2.56 1.39
C HIS A 45 14.05 -1.46 0.90
N ARG A 46 13.51 -0.53 0.14
CA ARG A 46 14.14 0.76 -0.14
C ARG A 46 13.65 1.77 0.88
N SER A 47 14.52 2.64 1.33
CA SER A 47 14.12 3.82 2.10
C SER A 47 13.22 4.73 1.25
N ILE A 48 12.45 5.59 1.92
CA ILE A 48 11.61 6.59 1.22
C ILE A 48 12.44 7.41 0.24
N ASN A 49 13.64 7.83 0.62
CA ASN A 49 14.50 8.64 -0.24
C ASN A 49 15.00 7.87 -1.48
N GLU A 50 15.35 6.60 -1.32
CA GLU A 50 15.72 5.74 -2.44
C GLU A 50 14.56 5.50 -3.40
N GLU A 51 13.34 5.30 -2.86
CA GLU A 51 12.15 5.14 -3.70
C GLU A 51 11.80 6.41 -4.44
N LEU A 52 11.87 7.59 -3.79
CA LEU A 52 11.65 8.88 -4.44
C LEU A 52 12.64 9.12 -5.58
N LYS A 53 13.90 8.71 -5.43
CA LYS A 53 14.90 8.79 -6.50
C LYS A 53 14.51 7.91 -7.69
N VAL A 54 14.12 6.67 -7.44
CA VAL A 54 13.67 5.75 -8.50
C VAL A 54 12.41 6.28 -9.21
N ILE A 55 11.46 6.83 -8.45
CA ILE A 55 10.27 7.48 -9.00
C ILE A 55 10.66 8.65 -9.90
N SER A 56 11.60 9.48 -9.48
CA SER A 56 12.09 10.61 -10.28
C SER A 56 12.70 10.15 -11.60
N ASP A 57 13.51 9.10 -11.58
CA ASP A 57 14.13 8.54 -12.78
C ASP A 57 13.06 8.00 -13.76
N ILE A 58 12.08 7.25 -13.25
CA ILE A 58 11.00 6.68 -14.07
C ILE A 58 10.09 7.78 -14.64
N MET A 59 9.72 8.79 -13.86
CA MET A 59 8.91 9.92 -14.31
C MET A 59 9.62 10.71 -15.42
N SER A 60 10.93 10.93 -15.27
CA SER A 60 11.75 11.58 -16.30
C SER A 60 11.78 10.77 -17.61
N MET A 61 11.88 9.44 -17.51
CA MET A 61 11.82 8.55 -18.70
C MET A 61 10.44 8.55 -19.39
N ALA A 62 9.40 8.90 -18.64
CA ALA A 62 8.01 9.02 -19.15
C ALA A 62 7.65 10.45 -19.59
N ASP A 63 8.62 11.37 -19.68
CA ASP A 63 8.42 12.79 -19.99
C ASP A 63 7.44 13.51 -19.04
N ILE A 64 7.38 13.08 -17.78
CA ILE A 64 6.57 13.68 -16.71
C ILE A 64 7.46 14.52 -15.82
N SER A 65 7.22 15.83 -15.77
CA SER A 65 7.89 16.75 -14.83
C SER A 65 7.43 16.44 -13.40
N LEU A 66 8.38 16.12 -12.51
CA LEU A 66 8.10 15.75 -11.13
C LEU A 66 8.64 16.83 -10.17
N ASP A 67 7.79 17.33 -9.27
CA ASP A 67 8.18 18.11 -8.10
C ASP A 67 8.01 17.29 -6.83
N ILE A 68 9.03 17.26 -5.98
CA ILE A 68 9.04 16.48 -4.73
C ILE A 68 9.33 17.42 -3.56
N LYS A 69 8.41 17.39 -2.57
CA LYS A 69 8.60 18.03 -1.27
C LYS A 69 8.52 16.99 -0.17
N ASN A 70 9.67 16.69 0.44
CA ASN A 70 9.73 15.80 1.59
C ASN A 70 10.05 16.62 2.85
N ASN A 71 9.03 16.83 3.68
CA ASN A 71 9.09 17.62 4.91
C ASN A 71 9.16 16.71 6.17
N MET A 72 9.63 15.47 6.03
CA MET A 72 9.83 14.58 7.17
C MET A 72 11.11 14.96 7.91
N THR A 73 11.02 15.00 9.21
CA THR A 73 12.14 15.35 10.11
C THR A 73 12.81 14.11 10.71
N ALA A 74 12.08 13.00 10.80
CA ALA A 74 12.58 11.74 11.34
C ALA A 74 12.11 10.56 10.49
N LEU A 75 12.86 9.45 10.56
CA LEU A 75 12.44 8.21 9.91
C LEU A 75 11.31 7.57 10.70
N PRO A 76 10.22 7.16 10.05
CA PRO A 76 9.13 6.45 10.68
C PRO A 76 9.54 5.02 11.08
N SER A 77 8.65 4.31 11.78
CA SER A 77 8.86 2.88 12.02
C SER A 77 8.96 2.12 10.69
N GLN A 78 9.68 1.00 10.69
CA GLN A 78 9.92 0.21 9.48
C GLN A 78 8.63 -0.17 8.72
N LEU A 79 7.55 -0.48 9.45
CA LEU A 79 6.25 -0.79 8.86
C LEU A 79 5.64 0.42 8.16
N VAL A 80 5.70 1.59 8.80
CA VAL A 80 5.17 2.84 8.24
C VAL A 80 6.00 3.27 7.03
N GLU A 81 7.33 3.21 7.11
CA GLU A 81 8.23 3.52 5.99
C GLU A 81 7.92 2.63 4.78
N TRP A 82 7.81 1.32 5.01
CA TRP A 82 7.42 0.37 3.96
C TRP A 82 6.06 0.71 3.34
N THR A 83 5.08 1.07 4.17
CA THR A 83 3.75 1.43 3.69
C THR A 83 3.81 2.70 2.84
N ILE A 84 4.55 3.71 3.27
CA ILE A 84 4.75 4.96 2.50
C ILE A 84 5.39 4.66 1.14
N THR A 85 6.46 3.87 1.10
CA THR A 85 7.13 3.51 -0.17
C THR A 85 6.21 2.77 -1.12
N MET A 86 5.38 1.84 -0.61
CA MET A 86 4.41 1.12 -1.41
C MET A 86 3.29 2.03 -1.94
N VAL A 87 2.80 2.96 -1.12
CA VAL A 87 1.80 3.97 -1.53
C VAL A 87 2.36 4.87 -2.63
N LEU A 88 3.56 5.41 -2.44
CA LEU A 88 4.23 6.25 -3.44
C LEU A 88 4.36 5.52 -4.77
N LYS A 89 4.88 4.29 -4.75
CA LYS A 89 5.04 3.46 -5.94
C LYS A 89 3.74 3.21 -6.67
N GLU A 90 2.67 2.88 -5.96
CA GLU A 90 1.37 2.60 -6.56
C GLU A 90 0.74 3.85 -7.16
N LEU A 91 0.73 4.98 -6.42
CA LEU A 91 0.17 6.23 -6.90
C LEU A 91 0.93 6.76 -8.12
N THR A 92 2.26 6.70 -8.11
CA THR A 92 3.07 7.16 -9.26
C THR A 92 2.93 6.24 -10.47
N ASN A 93 2.81 4.92 -10.29
CA ASN A 93 2.48 4.00 -11.36
C ASN A 93 1.12 4.32 -11.99
N ASN A 94 0.13 4.72 -11.18
CA ASN A 94 -1.19 5.11 -11.68
C ASN A 94 -1.10 6.39 -12.52
N VAL A 95 -0.29 7.36 -12.11
CA VAL A 95 -0.03 8.57 -12.92
C VAL A 95 0.57 8.17 -14.26
N ILE A 96 1.64 7.38 -14.28
CA ILE A 96 2.34 6.99 -15.51
C ILE A 96 1.42 6.22 -16.47
N LYS A 97 0.65 5.25 -15.95
CA LYS A 97 -0.13 4.34 -16.79
C LYS A 97 -1.48 4.89 -17.22
N HIS A 98 -2.08 5.76 -16.42
CA HIS A 98 -3.51 6.05 -16.54
C HIS A 98 -3.86 7.53 -16.66
N SER A 99 -2.97 8.46 -16.26
CA SER A 99 -3.36 9.87 -16.18
C SER A 99 -3.20 10.65 -17.47
N ASN A 100 -2.27 10.29 -18.36
CA ASN A 100 -1.79 11.11 -19.47
C ASN A 100 -1.27 12.48 -18.98
N ALA A 101 -0.77 12.57 -17.77
CA ALA A 101 -0.20 13.77 -17.21
C ALA A 101 1.18 14.04 -17.78
N ASN A 102 1.56 15.32 -17.82
CA ASN A 102 2.94 15.76 -18.05
C ASN A 102 3.56 16.45 -16.82
N LYS A 103 2.78 16.59 -15.73
CA LYS A 103 3.25 17.10 -14.44
C LYS A 103 2.69 16.30 -13.30
N CYS A 104 3.56 16.00 -12.33
CA CYS A 104 3.19 15.32 -11.08
C CYS A 104 3.88 16.01 -9.91
N ASN A 105 3.19 16.15 -8.78
CA ASN A 105 3.73 16.67 -7.54
C ASN A 105 3.56 15.63 -6.44
N ILE A 106 4.61 15.41 -5.66
CA ILE A 106 4.60 14.57 -4.48
C ILE A 106 4.95 15.42 -3.27
N GLU A 107 4.11 15.40 -2.26
CA GLU A 107 4.36 16.05 -0.99
C GLU A 107 4.22 15.07 0.15
N ILE A 108 5.24 14.98 1.01
CA ILE A 108 5.24 14.14 2.21
C ILE A 108 5.42 15.07 3.41
N ASN A 109 4.44 15.09 4.29
CA ASN A 109 4.45 15.90 5.49
C ASN A 109 4.40 15.04 6.74
N GLU A 110 5.11 15.49 7.77
CA GLU A 110 5.09 14.93 9.10
C GLU A 110 4.43 15.91 10.07
N SER A 111 3.52 15.40 10.88
CA SER A 111 2.95 16.13 12.02
C SER A 111 3.22 15.39 13.33
N SER A 112 2.76 15.93 14.45
CA SER A 112 2.86 15.27 15.75
C SER A 112 2.19 13.90 15.77
N ASN A 113 1.08 13.72 15.03
CA ASN A 113 0.21 12.56 15.15
C ASN A 113 0.14 11.70 13.88
N ASN A 114 0.58 12.21 12.73
CA ASN A 114 0.45 11.47 11.47
C ASN A 114 1.50 11.87 10.44
N TYR A 115 1.60 11.02 9.42
CA TYR A 115 2.25 11.28 8.14
C TYR A 115 1.19 11.48 7.08
N THR A 116 1.39 12.47 6.20
CA THR A 116 0.48 12.75 5.09
C THR A 116 1.26 12.69 3.78
N ILE A 117 0.79 11.87 2.85
CA ILE A 117 1.33 11.74 1.50
C ILE A 117 0.29 12.32 0.54
N ILE A 118 0.68 13.28 -0.27
CA ILE A 118 -0.17 13.90 -1.29
C ILE A 118 0.50 13.70 -2.64
N VAL A 119 -0.24 13.12 -3.58
CA VAL A 119 0.18 12.98 -4.97
C VAL A 119 -0.84 13.69 -5.84
N SER A 120 -0.37 14.63 -6.66
CA SER A 120 -1.21 15.40 -7.58
C SER A 120 -0.64 15.34 -8.99
N ASP A 121 -1.52 15.17 -10.00
CA ASP A 121 -1.17 15.20 -11.41
C ASP A 121 -2.13 16.07 -12.22
N ASN A 122 -1.67 16.57 -13.35
CA ASN A 122 -2.47 17.37 -14.26
C ASN A 122 -3.13 16.56 -15.39
N GLY A 123 -3.29 15.26 -15.21
CA GLY A 123 -3.85 14.37 -16.21
C GLY A 123 -5.38 14.41 -16.31
N ARG A 124 -5.94 13.39 -16.94
CA ARG A 124 -7.40 13.28 -17.22
C ARG A 124 -8.25 13.06 -15.96
N GLY A 125 -7.65 12.63 -14.86
CA GLY A 125 -8.34 12.32 -13.61
C GLY A 125 -9.18 11.05 -13.66
N PHE A 126 -10.12 10.95 -12.72
CA PHE A 126 -11.08 9.86 -12.63
C PHE A 126 -12.38 10.22 -13.35
N GLU A 127 -12.83 9.38 -14.27
CA GLU A 127 -14.11 9.57 -14.98
C GLU A 127 -15.30 9.23 -14.06
N ASN A 128 -15.24 8.08 -13.40
CA ASN A 128 -16.21 7.66 -12.41
C ASN A 128 -15.45 7.24 -11.13
N VAL A 129 -15.96 7.60 -9.97
CA VAL A 129 -15.43 7.16 -8.67
C VAL A 129 -16.53 6.35 -8.01
N ASP A 130 -16.47 5.04 -8.14
CA ASP A 130 -17.43 4.09 -7.57
C ASP A 130 -16.95 3.49 -6.23
N GLY A 131 -15.76 3.90 -5.78
CA GLY A 131 -15.15 3.44 -4.53
C GLY A 131 -14.26 2.22 -4.68
N THR A 132 -14.13 1.65 -5.88
CA THR A 132 -13.23 0.53 -6.17
C THR A 132 -11.82 0.98 -6.53
N GLU A 133 -11.68 2.27 -6.87
CA GLU A 133 -10.40 2.86 -7.16
C GLU A 133 -9.48 2.79 -5.94
N LEU A 134 -8.22 2.52 -6.20
CA LEU A 134 -7.18 2.46 -5.17
C LEU A 134 -7.41 1.38 -4.11
N THR A 135 -8.18 0.32 -4.41
CA THR A 135 -8.47 -0.78 -3.48
C THR A 135 -7.18 -1.41 -2.95
N SER A 136 -6.17 -1.61 -3.80
CA SER A 136 -4.87 -2.15 -3.39
C SER A 136 -4.16 -1.28 -2.35
N ILE A 137 -4.29 0.04 -2.46
CA ILE A 137 -3.75 0.98 -1.47
C ILE A 137 -4.59 0.95 -0.20
N ARG A 138 -5.92 0.97 -0.31
CA ARG A 138 -6.84 0.93 0.84
C ARG A 138 -6.58 -0.28 1.74
N GLU A 139 -6.38 -1.45 1.16
CA GLU A 139 -6.09 -2.67 1.91
C GLU A 139 -4.75 -2.59 2.65
N ARG A 140 -3.73 -2.02 2.03
CA ARG A 140 -2.39 -1.92 2.62
C ARG A 140 -2.31 -0.92 3.76
N ILE A 141 -2.94 0.26 3.59
CA ILE A 141 -2.89 1.31 4.62
C ILE A 141 -3.73 0.97 5.86
N LYS A 142 -4.67 0.02 5.77
CA LYS A 142 -5.39 -0.51 6.94
C LYS A 142 -4.45 -1.11 7.99
N LEU A 143 -3.32 -1.68 7.57
CA LEU A 143 -2.33 -2.26 8.48
C LEU A 143 -1.65 -1.23 9.40
N VAL A 144 -1.69 0.03 9.02
CA VAL A 144 -1.12 1.17 9.75
C VAL A 144 -2.19 2.20 10.13
N ASN A 145 -3.45 1.76 10.22
CA ASN A 145 -4.61 2.62 10.51
C ASN A 145 -4.67 3.88 9.62
N GLY A 146 -4.30 3.71 8.34
CA GLY A 146 -4.27 4.78 7.36
C GLY A 146 -5.62 4.99 6.69
N VAL A 147 -5.80 6.20 6.16
CA VAL A 147 -6.97 6.62 5.37
C VAL A 147 -6.49 7.19 4.04
N ILE A 148 -7.25 6.94 2.97
CA ILE A 148 -7.02 7.50 1.63
C ILE A 148 -8.25 8.22 1.13
N ASP A 149 -8.03 9.43 0.62
CA ASP A 149 -9.05 10.30 0.06
C ASP A 149 -8.65 10.80 -1.32
N ILE A 150 -9.60 10.84 -2.25
CA ILE A 150 -9.47 11.55 -3.51
C ILE A 150 -10.00 12.96 -3.27
N THR A 151 -9.10 13.90 -2.98
CA THR A 151 -9.46 15.29 -2.61
C THR A 151 -9.80 16.14 -3.83
N SER A 152 -9.28 15.77 -5.02
CA SER A 152 -9.69 16.33 -6.31
C SER A 152 -9.72 15.23 -7.36
N LYS A 153 -10.79 15.21 -8.17
CA LYS A 153 -11.03 14.18 -9.19
C LYS A 153 -10.48 14.52 -10.56
N LYS A 154 -10.30 15.81 -10.85
CA LYS A 154 -9.85 16.30 -12.17
C LYS A 154 -8.98 17.54 -11.99
N SER A 155 -7.99 17.65 -12.82
CA SER A 155 -7.08 18.75 -13.14
C SER A 155 -6.90 19.86 -12.08
N PRO A 156 -6.13 19.68 -11.04
CA PRO A 156 -5.30 18.49 -10.80
C PRO A 156 -6.09 17.35 -10.18
N THR A 157 -5.76 16.10 -10.52
CA THR A 157 -6.16 14.95 -9.72
C THR A 157 -5.33 14.95 -8.46
N THR A 158 -5.94 14.81 -7.31
CA THR A 158 -5.20 14.86 -6.04
C THR A 158 -5.67 13.74 -5.11
N ILE A 159 -4.71 12.92 -4.71
CA ILE A 159 -4.91 11.80 -3.78
C ILE A 159 -4.12 12.10 -2.52
N LYS A 160 -4.79 12.01 -1.38
CA LYS A 160 -4.20 12.20 -0.05
C LYS A 160 -4.29 10.91 0.74
N VAL A 161 -3.14 10.47 1.27
CA VAL A 161 -3.06 9.35 2.22
C VAL A 161 -2.58 9.88 3.56
N THR A 162 -3.27 9.52 4.62
CA THR A 162 -2.92 9.86 6.00
C THR A 162 -2.64 8.57 6.77
N ILE A 163 -1.50 8.49 7.44
CA ILE A 163 -1.05 7.34 8.24
C ILE A 163 -0.80 7.84 9.66
N ASN A 164 -1.43 7.22 10.65
CA ASN A 164 -1.23 7.57 12.05
C ASN A 164 0.14 7.09 12.56
N LYS A 165 0.73 7.85 13.48
CA LYS A 165 1.98 7.49 14.17
C LYS A 165 1.75 6.45 15.25
#